data_4bced27ce3c39788c5e043f87af300c8
#
_entry.id   4bced27ce3c39788c5e043f87af300c8
#
_cell.length_a   1.000
_cell.length_b   1.000
_cell.length_c   1.000
_cell.angle_alpha   90.00
_cell.angle_beta   90.00
_cell.angle_gamma   90.00
#
_symmetry.space_group_name_H-M   'P 1'
#
loop_
_entity.id
_entity.type
_entity.pdbx_description
1 polymer ?
#
loop_
_entity_poly.entity_id
_entity_poly.type
_entity_poly.pdbx_seq_one_letter_code
_entity_poly.pdbx_strand_id
1 'polypeptide(L)'
;MWVAAKLYPAGATTNSASGVTDVRHISGALERMEKIGIVLCVHGEVTDPKVDVFDREAVFIERVLGGIVHDFPGLKIVFEHITTRDAVAFVAESGPNVAATVTPQHLIINRNALFAGGLRPHAYCLPVAKREEHRLAVRRAATSGSPKYFL
;
A
#
# COMPACT_ATOMS: atom_id res chain seq x y z
N MET A 1 11.73 20.30 10.11
CA MET A 1 10.27 20.07 10.24
C MET A 1 9.94 18.73 9.59
N TRP A 2 9.28 17.80 10.28
CA TRP A 2 8.82 16.53 9.74
C TRP A 2 7.52 16.76 8.98
N VAL A 3 7.39 16.22 7.77
CA VAL A 3 6.20 16.40 6.91
C VAL A 3 5.41 15.11 6.72
N ALA A 4 6.05 13.95 6.89
CA ALA A 4 5.44 12.63 6.78
C ALA A 4 6.17 11.63 7.68
N ALA A 5 5.50 10.51 7.98
CA ALA A 5 6.09 9.34 8.62
C ALA A 5 5.72 8.08 7.84
N LYS A 6 6.62 7.09 7.81
CA LYS A 6 6.44 5.83 7.10
C LYS A 6 6.04 4.72 8.06
N LEU A 7 4.91 4.09 7.78
CA LEU A 7 4.49 2.82 8.35
C LEU A 7 4.85 1.69 7.40
N TYR A 8 5.55 0.69 7.91
CA TYR A 8 5.73 -0.61 7.25
C TYR A 8 5.66 -1.74 8.29
N PRO A 9 4.97 -2.85 7.97
CA PRO A 9 4.95 -4.01 8.85
C PRO A 9 6.33 -4.66 8.96
N ALA A 10 6.62 -5.22 10.13
CA ALA A 10 7.88 -5.95 10.36
C ALA A 10 8.00 -7.11 9.36
N GLY A 11 9.12 -7.16 8.63
CA GLY A 11 9.38 -8.20 7.63
C GLY A 11 8.69 -8.01 6.26
N ALA A 12 7.97 -6.91 6.03
CA ALA A 12 7.23 -6.69 4.78
C ALA A 12 8.13 -6.33 3.60
N THR A 13 9.27 -5.72 3.84
CA THR A 13 10.18 -5.25 2.79
C THR A 13 11.63 -5.31 3.23
N THR A 14 12.56 -4.88 2.41
CA THR A 14 14.00 -4.87 2.73
C THR A 14 14.27 -4.04 3.99
N ASN A 15 15.13 -4.54 4.88
CA ASN A 15 15.52 -3.89 6.14
C ASN A 15 14.35 -3.52 7.07
N SER A 16 13.25 -4.26 7.02
CA SER A 16 12.04 -3.98 7.79
C SER A 16 11.88 -4.78 9.08
N ALA A 17 12.94 -5.42 9.58
CA ALA A 17 12.88 -6.22 10.81
C ALA A 17 12.38 -5.42 12.04
N SER A 18 12.70 -4.12 12.09
CA SER A 18 12.23 -3.19 13.13
C SER A 18 10.92 -2.49 12.79
N GLY A 19 10.16 -2.98 11.81
CA GLY A 19 8.86 -2.45 11.42
C GLY A 19 7.78 -2.68 12.47
N VAL A 20 6.60 -2.16 12.20
CA VAL A 20 5.45 -2.27 13.12
C VAL A 20 4.94 -3.70 13.16
N THR A 21 4.89 -4.29 14.34
CA THR A 21 4.36 -5.64 14.55
C THR A 21 2.85 -5.64 14.80
N ASP A 22 2.34 -4.58 15.43
CA ASP A 22 0.91 -4.37 15.67
C ASP A 22 0.62 -2.86 15.63
N VAL A 23 -0.31 -2.46 14.79
CA VAL A 23 -0.70 -1.05 14.63
C VAL A 23 -1.25 -0.43 15.91
N ARG A 24 -1.81 -1.23 16.81
CA ARG A 24 -2.30 -0.76 18.12
C ARG A 24 -1.19 -0.18 18.99
N HIS A 25 0.04 -0.64 18.83
CA HIS A 25 1.19 -0.10 19.58
C HIS A 25 1.55 1.34 19.18
N ILE A 26 1.12 1.80 18.02
CA ILE A 26 1.40 3.14 17.51
C ILE A 26 0.17 4.05 17.50
N SER A 27 -0.96 3.64 18.09
CA SER A 27 -2.22 4.41 18.07
C SER A 27 -2.03 5.85 18.59
N GLY A 28 -1.27 6.05 19.66
CA GLY A 28 -0.97 7.40 20.18
C GLY A 28 -0.16 8.26 19.21
N ALA A 29 0.72 7.63 18.39
CA ALA A 29 1.44 8.34 17.34
C ALA A 29 0.49 8.73 16.19
N LEU A 30 -0.41 7.82 15.78
CA LEU A 30 -1.41 8.08 14.73
C LEU A 30 -2.37 9.22 15.15
N GLU A 31 -2.85 9.19 16.38
CA GLU A 31 -3.67 10.26 16.94
C GLU A 31 -2.93 11.61 16.93
N ARG A 32 -1.65 11.61 17.30
CA ARG A 32 -0.84 12.83 17.26
C ARG A 32 -0.62 13.33 15.84
N MET A 33 -0.35 12.42 14.90
CA MET A 33 -0.18 12.75 13.48
C MET A 33 -1.46 13.36 12.89
N GLU A 34 -2.63 12.79 13.20
CA GLU A 34 -3.93 13.34 12.81
C GLU A 34 -4.10 14.78 13.31
N LYS A 35 -3.84 15.03 14.61
CA LYS A 35 -3.97 16.35 15.25
C LYS A 35 -3.06 17.42 14.65
N ILE A 36 -1.84 17.06 14.25
CA ILE A 36 -0.86 18.03 13.71
C ILE A 36 -0.75 18.03 12.19
N GLY A 37 -1.53 17.18 11.51
CA GLY A 37 -1.63 17.13 10.06
C GLY A 37 -0.44 16.51 9.33
N ILE A 38 0.38 15.69 10.02
CA ILE A 38 1.48 14.92 9.40
C ILE A 38 0.89 13.75 8.59
N VAL A 39 1.43 13.54 7.40
CA VAL A 39 0.99 12.46 6.49
C VAL A 39 1.56 11.12 6.94
N LEU A 40 0.72 10.08 6.98
CA LEU A 40 1.11 8.69 7.14
C LEU A 40 1.30 8.05 5.75
N CYS A 41 2.53 7.70 5.42
CA CYS A 41 2.85 6.89 4.24
C CYS A 41 2.88 5.41 4.63
N VAL A 42 2.17 4.56 3.89
CA VAL A 42 1.95 3.16 4.29
C VAL A 42 2.47 2.19 3.24
N HIS A 43 3.37 1.27 3.62
CA HIS A 43 3.60 0.02 2.89
C HIS A 43 2.55 -0.99 3.35
N GLY A 44 1.61 -1.32 2.50
CA GLY A 44 0.41 -2.05 2.88
C GLY A 44 0.42 -3.52 2.49
N GLU A 45 1.26 -4.32 3.11
CA GLU A 45 1.26 -5.78 2.97
C GLU A 45 1.28 -6.45 4.35
N VAL A 46 0.47 -7.51 4.53
CA VAL A 46 0.61 -8.38 5.70
C VAL A 46 1.85 -9.29 5.54
N THR A 47 2.42 -9.71 6.67
CA THR A 47 3.61 -10.59 6.71
C THR A 47 3.31 -12.00 7.21
N ASP A 48 2.03 -12.35 7.39
CA ASP A 48 1.59 -13.69 7.74
C ASP A 48 2.02 -14.69 6.65
N PRO A 49 2.85 -15.70 6.96
CA PRO A 49 3.32 -16.68 5.96
C PRO A 49 2.22 -17.58 5.41
N LYS A 50 1.04 -17.60 6.01
CA LYS A 50 -0.13 -18.33 5.52
C LYS A 50 -0.89 -17.57 4.44
N VAL A 51 -0.60 -16.28 4.26
CA VAL A 51 -1.22 -15.45 3.22
C VAL A 51 -0.35 -15.50 1.96
N ASP A 52 -0.98 -15.84 0.83
CA ASP A 52 -0.32 -15.82 -0.49
C ASP A 52 0.30 -14.45 -0.75
N VAL A 53 1.52 -14.43 -1.27
CA VAL A 53 2.27 -13.20 -1.54
C VAL A 53 1.51 -12.24 -2.48
N PHE A 54 0.64 -12.75 -3.34
CA PHE A 54 -0.16 -11.94 -4.25
C PHE A 54 -1.41 -11.35 -3.60
N ASP A 55 -1.82 -11.83 -2.43
CA ASP A 55 -3.03 -11.40 -1.72
C ASP A 55 -2.72 -10.49 -0.51
N ARG A 56 -1.44 -10.32 -0.15
CA ARG A 56 -0.99 -9.59 1.05
C ARG A 56 -1.52 -8.16 1.15
N GLU A 57 -1.61 -7.46 0.02
CA GLU A 57 -2.12 -6.08 -0.01
C GLU A 57 -3.64 -6.04 0.29
N ALA A 58 -4.43 -6.90 -0.34
CA ALA A 58 -5.88 -6.96 -0.11
C ALA A 58 -6.19 -7.34 1.36
N VAL A 59 -5.46 -8.31 1.90
CA VAL A 59 -5.60 -8.73 3.30
C VAL A 59 -5.16 -7.63 4.27
N PHE A 60 -4.15 -6.82 3.93
CA PHE A 60 -3.75 -5.68 4.75
C PHE A 60 -4.84 -4.60 4.80
N ILE A 61 -5.49 -4.32 3.69
CA ILE A 61 -6.64 -3.40 3.65
C ILE A 61 -7.72 -3.86 4.62
N GLU A 62 -8.11 -5.14 4.53
CA GLU A 62 -9.16 -5.72 5.37
C GLU A 62 -8.80 -5.72 6.86
N ARG A 63 -7.60 -6.19 7.21
CA ARG A 63 -7.22 -6.43 8.60
C ARG A 63 -6.65 -5.23 9.33
N VAL A 64 -6.09 -4.24 8.60
CA VAL A 64 -5.31 -3.15 9.19
C VAL A 64 -5.75 -1.77 8.70
N LEU A 65 -5.67 -1.51 7.40
CA LEU A 65 -5.83 -0.15 6.88
C LEU A 65 -7.25 0.38 7.05
N GLY A 66 -8.26 -0.49 6.86
CA GLY A 66 -9.67 -0.13 7.10
C GLY A 66 -9.91 0.33 8.54
N GLY A 67 -9.31 -0.35 9.52
CA GLY A 67 -9.36 0.05 10.92
C GLY A 67 -8.69 1.41 11.18
N ILE A 68 -7.51 1.64 10.62
CA ILE A 68 -6.81 2.94 10.76
C ILE A 68 -7.67 4.08 10.21
N VAL A 69 -8.26 3.93 9.02
CA VAL A 69 -9.11 4.98 8.40
C VAL A 69 -10.38 5.22 9.22
N HIS A 70 -10.96 4.15 9.80
CA HIS A 70 -12.14 4.24 10.66
C HIS A 70 -11.83 4.97 11.97
N ASP A 71 -10.74 4.60 12.65
CA ASP A 71 -10.39 5.08 13.99
C ASP A 71 -9.78 6.50 13.95
N PHE A 72 -9.15 6.88 12.84
CA PHE A 72 -8.50 8.19 12.63
C PHE A 72 -8.99 8.85 11.33
N PRO A 73 -10.25 9.31 11.29
CA PRO A 73 -10.88 9.82 10.05
C PRO A 73 -10.26 11.11 9.51
N GLY A 74 -9.58 11.88 10.34
CA GLY A 74 -8.85 13.09 9.96
C GLY A 74 -7.40 12.85 9.53
N LEU A 75 -6.87 11.65 9.73
CA LEU A 75 -5.49 11.29 9.40
C LEU A 75 -5.28 11.32 7.88
N LYS A 76 -4.26 12.06 7.44
CA LYS A 76 -3.85 12.06 6.03
C LYS A 76 -3.02 10.82 5.74
N ILE A 77 -3.48 9.98 4.81
CA ILE A 77 -2.84 8.71 4.47
C ILE A 77 -2.46 8.69 3.00
N VAL A 78 -1.22 8.29 2.72
CA VAL A 78 -0.76 7.90 1.39
C VAL A 78 -0.50 6.41 1.40
N PHE A 79 -1.36 5.65 0.72
CA PHE A 79 -1.16 4.23 0.48
C PHE A 79 -0.16 4.08 -0.65
N GLU A 80 1.09 3.77 -0.32
CA GLU A 80 2.19 3.82 -1.28
C GLU A 80 2.24 2.60 -2.18
N HIS A 81 2.67 2.82 -3.44
CA HIS A 81 2.96 1.82 -4.48
C HIS A 81 1.89 0.72 -4.57
N ILE A 82 0.61 1.11 -4.61
CA ILE A 82 -0.52 0.15 -4.69
C ILE A 82 -0.41 -0.74 -5.93
N THR A 83 -0.83 -2.00 -5.77
CA THR A 83 -0.66 -3.02 -6.81
C THR A 83 -1.95 -3.77 -7.16
N THR A 84 -3.04 -3.57 -6.41
CA THR A 84 -4.28 -4.32 -6.58
C THR A 84 -5.46 -3.45 -6.97
N ARG A 85 -6.48 -4.05 -7.60
CA ARG A 85 -7.79 -3.42 -7.82
C ARG A 85 -8.48 -3.09 -6.49
N ASP A 86 -8.20 -3.90 -5.45
CA ASP A 86 -8.77 -3.74 -4.12
C ASP A 86 -8.26 -2.46 -3.47
N ALA A 87 -6.95 -2.16 -3.61
CA ALA A 87 -6.38 -0.89 -3.17
C ALA A 87 -6.95 0.30 -3.95
N VAL A 88 -7.14 0.15 -5.27
CA VAL A 88 -7.79 1.19 -6.08
C VAL A 88 -9.20 1.47 -5.58
N ALA A 89 -10.02 0.43 -5.38
CA ALA A 89 -11.38 0.57 -4.86
C ALA A 89 -11.39 1.22 -3.48
N PHE A 90 -10.56 0.73 -2.57
CA PHE A 90 -10.44 1.27 -1.21
C PHE A 90 -10.11 2.77 -1.21
N VAL A 91 -9.12 3.21 -1.98
CA VAL A 91 -8.75 4.63 -2.08
C VAL A 91 -9.85 5.46 -2.72
N ALA A 92 -10.53 4.94 -3.75
CA ALA A 92 -11.64 5.63 -4.40
C ALA A 92 -12.81 5.88 -3.44
N GLU A 93 -13.16 4.87 -2.63
CA GLU A 93 -14.28 4.88 -1.68
C GLU A 93 -13.95 5.60 -0.37
N SER A 94 -12.68 5.73 -0.02
CA SER A 94 -12.22 6.45 1.16
C SER A 94 -12.47 7.96 1.04
N GLY A 95 -12.47 8.67 2.18
CA GLY A 95 -12.58 10.12 2.25
C GLY A 95 -11.43 10.88 1.55
N PRO A 96 -11.49 12.21 1.54
CA PRO A 96 -10.49 13.06 0.85
C PRO A 96 -9.09 12.98 1.47
N ASN A 97 -8.96 12.44 2.67
CA ASN A 97 -7.69 12.31 3.39
C ASN A 97 -6.86 11.08 2.96
N VAL A 98 -7.39 10.23 2.07
CA VAL A 98 -6.71 9.03 1.59
C VAL A 98 -6.37 9.16 0.11
N ALA A 99 -5.09 9.00 -0.19
CA ALA A 99 -4.54 8.98 -1.55
C ALA A 99 -3.59 7.79 -1.72
N ALA A 100 -3.11 7.54 -2.92
CA ALA A 100 -2.18 6.46 -3.20
C ALA A 100 -1.08 6.87 -4.17
N THR A 101 0.11 6.30 -4.01
CA THR A 101 1.12 6.32 -5.06
C THR A 101 1.08 5.06 -5.90
N VAL A 102 1.49 5.20 -7.15
CA VAL A 102 1.65 4.11 -8.12
C VAL A 102 3.09 4.15 -8.63
N THR A 103 3.69 3.01 -8.90
CA THR A 103 5.05 2.95 -9.44
C THR A 103 5.04 2.49 -10.89
N PRO A 104 6.00 2.94 -11.73
CA PRO A 104 6.05 2.64 -13.16
C PRO A 104 5.98 1.14 -13.47
N GLN A 105 6.68 0.30 -12.72
CA GLN A 105 6.68 -1.15 -12.95
C GLN A 105 5.29 -1.77 -12.80
N HIS A 106 4.48 -1.31 -11.82
CA HIS A 106 3.12 -1.83 -11.62
C HIS A 106 2.11 -1.36 -12.68
N LEU A 107 2.46 -0.37 -13.48
CA LEU A 107 1.70 0.02 -14.67
C LEU A 107 2.03 -0.80 -15.89
N ILE A 108 3.28 -1.31 -15.99
CA ILE A 108 3.86 -1.90 -17.22
C ILE A 108 3.85 -3.41 -17.19
N ILE A 109 4.26 -4.04 -16.07
CA ILE A 109 4.38 -5.49 -15.95
C ILE A 109 3.31 -6.08 -15.03
N ASN A 110 2.89 -7.32 -15.32
CA ASN A 110 2.13 -8.16 -14.41
C ASN A 110 3.02 -9.30 -13.85
N ARG A 111 2.47 -10.15 -12.98
CA ARG A 111 3.21 -11.22 -12.32
C ARG A 111 3.88 -12.23 -13.26
N ASN A 112 3.41 -12.36 -14.50
CA ASN A 112 4.03 -13.26 -15.48
C ASN A 112 5.46 -12.84 -15.82
N ALA A 113 5.79 -11.54 -15.69
CA ALA A 113 7.15 -11.06 -15.90
C ALA A 113 8.18 -11.70 -14.96
N LEU A 114 7.76 -12.18 -13.77
CA LEU A 114 8.62 -12.89 -12.83
C LEU A 114 9.09 -14.26 -13.35
N PHE A 115 8.35 -14.85 -14.30
CA PHE A 115 8.51 -16.24 -14.72
C PHE A 115 8.71 -16.41 -16.22
N ALA A 116 8.71 -15.35 -17.02
CA ALA A 116 8.82 -15.40 -18.48
C ALA A 116 10.21 -15.95 -18.91
N GLY A 117 10.23 -17.17 -19.45
CA GLY A 117 11.45 -17.85 -19.86
C GLY A 117 12.30 -18.37 -18.69
N GLY A 118 11.70 -18.56 -17.50
CA GLY A 118 12.33 -18.98 -16.26
C GLY A 118 12.19 -17.92 -15.15
N LEU A 119 12.80 -18.14 -14.00
CA LEU A 119 12.77 -17.17 -12.91
C LEU A 119 13.56 -15.91 -13.28
N ARG A 120 12.93 -14.75 -13.15
CA ARG A 120 13.52 -13.43 -13.47
C ARG A 120 13.65 -12.55 -12.21
N PRO A 121 14.74 -12.66 -11.46
CA PRO A 121 14.92 -11.95 -10.19
C PRO A 121 14.88 -10.42 -10.32
N HIS A 122 15.29 -9.87 -11.46
CA HIS A 122 15.21 -8.41 -11.71
C HIS A 122 13.79 -7.87 -11.88
N ALA A 123 12.79 -8.74 -12.10
CA ALA A 123 11.38 -8.36 -12.09
C ALA A 123 10.73 -8.46 -10.70
N TYR A 124 11.49 -8.92 -9.70
CA TYR A 124 11.02 -9.04 -8.32
C TYR A 124 11.28 -7.76 -7.54
N CYS A 125 10.23 -7.20 -6.98
CA CYS A 125 10.25 -6.06 -6.06
C CYS A 125 9.05 -6.16 -5.13
N LEU A 126 9.18 -5.78 -3.87
CA LEU A 126 8.03 -5.71 -2.96
C LEU A 126 7.43 -4.32 -2.94
N PRO A 127 6.10 -4.22 -3.06
CA PRO A 127 5.15 -5.29 -3.32
C PRO A 127 5.31 -5.89 -4.73
N VAL A 128 5.10 -7.20 -4.83
CA VAL A 128 5.26 -7.90 -6.12
C VAL A 128 4.17 -7.51 -7.13
N ALA A 129 4.51 -7.53 -8.42
CA ALA A 129 3.54 -7.35 -9.50
C ALA A 129 2.42 -8.41 -9.41
N LYS A 130 1.19 -7.98 -9.62
CA LYS A 130 -0.02 -8.80 -9.45
C LYS A 130 -0.52 -9.37 -10.79
N ARG A 131 -1.71 -10.00 -10.79
CA ARG A 131 -2.38 -10.45 -12.01
C ARG A 131 -2.68 -9.29 -12.95
N GLU A 132 -2.92 -9.60 -14.22
CA GLU A 132 -3.19 -8.60 -15.27
C GLU A 132 -4.39 -7.70 -14.92
N GLU A 133 -5.45 -8.27 -14.36
CA GLU A 133 -6.65 -7.52 -13.95
C GLU A 133 -6.32 -6.41 -12.94
N HIS A 134 -5.42 -6.68 -12.00
CA HIS A 134 -4.95 -5.70 -11.02
C HIS A 134 -4.12 -4.60 -11.69
N ARG A 135 -3.15 -4.99 -12.54
CA ARG A 135 -2.35 -4.03 -13.30
C ARG A 135 -3.22 -3.07 -14.12
N LEU A 136 -4.23 -3.61 -14.81
CA LEU A 136 -5.16 -2.80 -15.59
C LEU A 136 -5.99 -1.86 -14.71
N ALA A 137 -6.40 -2.28 -13.52
CA ALA A 137 -7.11 -1.43 -12.57
C ALA A 137 -6.23 -0.27 -12.07
N VAL A 138 -5.00 -0.57 -11.64
CA VAL A 138 -4.03 0.43 -11.18
C VAL A 138 -3.70 1.42 -12.31
N ARG A 139 -3.50 0.92 -13.53
CA ARG A 139 -3.25 1.77 -14.69
C ARG A 139 -4.43 2.70 -14.99
N ARG A 140 -5.67 2.21 -14.96
CA ARG A 140 -6.85 3.06 -15.13
C ARG A 140 -6.95 4.14 -14.06
N ALA A 141 -6.67 3.80 -12.81
CA ALA A 141 -6.66 4.76 -11.71
C ALA A 141 -5.61 5.86 -11.93
N ALA A 142 -4.37 5.48 -12.26
CA ALA A 142 -3.26 6.41 -12.51
C ALA A 142 -3.50 7.36 -13.71
N THR A 143 -4.31 6.94 -14.68
CA THR A 143 -4.64 7.74 -15.87
C THR A 143 -6.03 8.37 -15.81
N SER A 144 -6.72 8.31 -14.69
CA SER A 144 -8.11 8.80 -14.54
C SER A 144 -8.21 10.32 -14.41
N GLY A 145 -7.11 11.02 -14.12
CA GLY A 145 -7.11 12.42 -13.75
C GLY A 145 -7.54 12.69 -12.30
N SER A 146 -7.84 11.65 -11.51
CA SER A 146 -8.15 11.82 -10.09
C SER A 146 -6.92 12.25 -9.30
N PRO A 147 -7.01 13.29 -8.44
CA PRO A 147 -5.89 13.75 -7.62
C PRO A 147 -5.51 12.76 -6.51
N LYS A 148 -6.28 11.69 -6.34
CA LYS A 148 -5.99 10.65 -5.33
C LYS A 148 -4.87 9.69 -5.75
N TYR A 149 -4.49 9.62 -7.04
CA TYR A 149 -3.47 8.71 -7.55
C TYR A 149 -2.35 9.49 -8.23
N PHE A 150 -1.12 9.26 -7.79
CA PHE A 150 0.06 9.93 -8.33
C PHE A 150 1.30 9.01 -8.34
N LEU A 151 2.32 9.37 -9.11
CA LEU A 151 3.60 8.65 -9.23
C LEU A 151 4.59 9.11 -8.16
#